data_f04cc2439c34324ceb30d1c015e171f1
#
_entry.id   f04cc2439c34324ceb30d1c015e171f1
#
_cell.length_a   1.000
_cell.length_b   1.000
_cell.length_c   1.000
_cell.angle_alpha   90.00
_cell.angle_beta   90.00
_cell.angle_gamma   90.00
#
_symmetry.space_group_name_H-M   'P 1'
#
loop_
_entity.id
_entity.type
_entity.pdbx_description
1 polymer ?
#
loop_
_entity_poly.entity_id
_entity_poly.type
_entity_poly.pdbx_seq_one_letter_code
_entity_poly.pdbx_strand_id
1 'polypeptide(L)'
;MNLEEYAAHDAVGLAELVSKGEITADELVALAKEGIEKTNPALNFLVREIEVPVKGDASGAMGGVPFMVKDILIQAAGVPQTMGSRALAGDIFSAPHSSELFKRFQKAGLTTIGRTAAPEFAFNGTTEPVANGPTCNPWNTSISAGGSSGGSAAAVAAGVIPLAHGNDGGGSLRIPAAACGLVGLKPSRGRTPLGPDYQLPLMGMVSEFAMSRTTRDSAVLLDLVNGPEANSFVPLAKPEILYSESIKRPMTGLRIAIAPQGFKGEKPTQKALSDEVRRVGNLLSSMGHNVTDIIHIPFDPEQFHTANYRFWMSFLARGVYGLAQAL
;
A
#
# COMPACT_ATOMS: atom_id res chain seq x y z
N MET A 1 -16.43 -22.58 -0.74
CA MET A 1 -15.11 -22.13 -0.17
C MET A 1 -15.34 -21.63 1.25
N ASN A 2 -14.48 -21.97 2.19
CA ASN A 2 -14.48 -21.41 3.55
C ASN A 2 -13.42 -20.29 3.67
N LEU A 3 -13.35 -19.61 4.85
CA LEU A 3 -12.40 -18.50 5.05
C LEU A 3 -10.92 -18.92 4.97
N GLU A 4 -10.57 -20.11 5.40
CA GLU A 4 -9.20 -20.61 5.36
C GLU A 4 -8.76 -20.87 3.92
N GLU A 5 -9.62 -21.53 3.14
CA GLU A 5 -9.43 -21.73 1.70
C GLU A 5 -9.32 -20.37 0.96
N TYR A 6 -10.24 -19.45 1.26
CA TYR A 6 -10.20 -18.10 0.70
C TYR A 6 -8.88 -17.37 1.00
N ALA A 7 -8.45 -17.38 2.25
CA ALA A 7 -7.22 -16.73 2.68
C ALA A 7 -5.94 -17.38 2.10
N ALA A 8 -6.01 -18.63 1.66
CA ALA A 8 -4.88 -19.31 1.02
C ALA A 8 -4.64 -18.85 -0.43
N HIS A 9 -5.65 -18.30 -1.10
CA HIS A 9 -5.51 -17.77 -2.46
C HIS A 9 -4.97 -16.34 -2.46
N ASP A 10 -4.17 -16.01 -3.47
CA ASP A 10 -3.84 -14.62 -3.81
C ASP A 10 -4.92 -14.02 -4.75
N ALA A 11 -4.82 -12.73 -5.08
CA ALA A 11 -5.84 -12.04 -5.87
C ALA A 11 -6.00 -12.63 -7.27
N VAL A 12 -4.90 -12.97 -7.92
CA VAL A 12 -4.93 -13.61 -9.25
C VAL A 12 -5.62 -14.97 -9.17
N GLY A 13 -5.32 -15.77 -8.16
CA GLY A 13 -5.96 -17.07 -7.94
C GLY A 13 -7.47 -16.95 -7.70
N LEU A 14 -7.91 -15.97 -6.88
CA LEU A 14 -9.34 -15.72 -6.68
C LEU A 14 -10.03 -15.27 -7.97
N ALA A 15 -9.42 -14.39 -8.75
CA ALA A 15 -9.96 -13.98 -10.05
C ALA A 15 -10.06 -15.15 -11.05
N GLU A 16 -9.09 -16.07 -11.03
CA GLU A 16 -9.14 -17.29 -11.85
C GLU A 16 -10.32 -18.18 -11.47
N LEU A 17 -10.61 -18.37 -10.18
CA LEU A 17 -11.78 -19.12 -9.71
C LEU A 17 -13.09 -18.48 -10.15
N VAL A 18 -13.21 -17.14 -10.05
CA VAL A 18 -14.39 -16.40 -10.53
C VAL A 18 -14.55 -16.58 -12.05
N SER A 19 -13.48 -16.44 -12.82
CA SER A 19 -13.53 -16.56 -14.29
C SER A 19 -13.94 -17.95 -14.77
N LYS A 20 -13.64 -18.99 -13.99
CA LYS A 20 -14.06 -20.39 -14.25
C LYS A 20 -15.48 -20.69 -13.75
N GLY A 21 -16.13 -19.77 -13.04
CA GLY A 21 -17.43 -19.98 -12.42
C GLY A 21 -17.41 -20.93 -11.21
N GLU A 22 -16.23 -21.16 -10.62
CA GLU A 22 -16.07 -22.01 -9.43
C GLU A 22 -16.53 -21.29 -8.14
N ILE A 23 -16.52 -19.96 -8.16
CA ILE A 23 -17.05 -19.09 -7.13
C ILE A 23 -17.57 -17.79 -7.77
N THR A 24 -18.52 -17.11 -7.14
CA THR A 24 -19.01 -15.81 -7.60
C THR A 24 -18.29 -14.66 -6.91
N ALA A 25 -18.27 -13.48 -7.54
CA ALA A 25 -17.76 -12.26 -6.93
C ALA A 25 -18.49 -11.90 -5.63
N ASP A 26 -19.79 -12.10 -5.55
CA ASP A 26 -20.58 -11.80 -4.36
C ASP A 26 -20.27 -12.76 -3.21
N GLU A 27 -19.94 -14.03 -3.49
CA GLU A 27 -19.46 -14.98 -2.48
C GLU A 27 -18.06 -14.59 -1.96
N LEU A 28 -17.15 -14.10 -2.81
CA LEU A 28 -15.85 -13.56 -2.37
C LEU A 28 -16.02 -12.35 -1.46
N VAL A 29 -16.93 -11.44 -1.79
CA VAL A 29 -17.27 -10.28 -0.95
C VAL A 29 -17.85 -10.72 0.39
N ALA A 30 -18.72 -11.72 0.40
CA ALA A 30 -19.30 -12.26 1.65
C ALA A 30 -18.20 -12.87 2.56
N LEU A 31 -17.26 -13.64 2.00
CA LEU A 31 -16.12 -14.19 2.75
C LEU A 31 -15.21 -13.08 3.29
N ALA A 32 -14.93 -12.04 2.50
CA ALA A 32 -14.15 -10.90 2.98
C ALA A 32 -14.85 -10.16 4.14
N LYS A 33 -16.18 -9.97 4.07
CA LYS A 33 -16.98 -9.38 5.16
C LYS A 33 -16.97 -10.25 6.42
N GLU A 34 -17.13 -11.56 6.27
CA GLU A 34 -16.97 -12.51 7.39
C GLU A 34 -15.56 -12.40 8.02
N GLY A 35 -14.53 -12.25 7.21
CA GLY A 35 -13.16 -12.01 7.67
C GLY A 35 -13.02 -10.69 8.45
N ILE A 36 -13.69 -9.62 8.00
CA ILE A 36 -13.76 -8.33 8.73
C ILE A 36 -14.40 -8.53 10.10
N GLU A 37 -15.59 -9.14 10.15
CA GLU A 37 -16.32 -9.37 11.40
C GLU A 37 -15.51 -10.14 12.43
N LYS A 38 -14.74 -11.13 11.99
CA LYS A 38 -13.90 -11.96 12.87
C LYS A 38 -12.64 -11.27 13.35
N THR A 39 -12.01 -10.44 12.54
CA THR A 39 -10.64 -9.97 12.81
C THR A 39 -10.55 -8.49 13.15
N ASN A 40 -11.44 -7.65 12.62
CA ASN A 40 -11.39 -6.19 12.86
C ASN A 40 -11.58 -5.78 14.33
N PRO A 41 -12.37 -6.48 15.17
CA PRO A 41 -12.47 -6.13 16.59
C PRO A 41 -11.14 -6.19 17.34
N ALA A 42 -10.22 -7.06 16.93
CA ALA A 42 -8.89 -7.18 17.53
C ALA A 42 -7.82 -6.33 16.84
N LEU A 43 -7.97 -6.09 15.53
CA LEU A 43 -6.94 -5.45 14.70
C LEU A 43 -7.21 -3.98 14.40
N ASN A 44 -8.47 -3.56 14.39
CA ASN A 44 -8.90 -2.17 14.14
C ASN A 44 -8.34 -1.57 12.85
N PHE A 45 -8.44 -2.32 11.75
CA PHE A 45 -7.92 -1.89 10.45
C PHE A 45 -8.94 -1.15 9.60
N LEU A 46 -10.26 -1.29 9.89
CA LEU A 46 -11.34 -0.74 9.10
C LEU A 46 -11.88 0.56 9.71
N VAL A 47 -11.89 1.62 8.91
CA VAL A 47 -12.52 2.91 9.28
C VAL A 47 -13.97 2.93 8.85
N ARG A 48 -14.23 2.36 7.68
CA ARG A 48 -15.58 2.36 7.08
C ARG A 48 -15.78 1.10 6.25
N GLU A 49 -16.87 0.41 6.51
CA GLU A 49 -17.41 -0.56 5.57
C GLU A 49 -18.29 0.17 4.53
N ILE A 50 -18.22 -0.27 3.28
CA ILE A 50 -19.08 0.22 2.20
C ILE A 50 -20.25 -0.78 2.09
N GLU A 51 -21.45 -0.35 2.52
CA GLU A 51 -22.64 -1.21 2.54
C GLU A 51 -22.94 -1.82 1.17
N VAL A 52 -22.97 -0.96 0.13
CA VAL A 52 -23.09 -1.40 -1.27
C VAL A 52 -21.71 -1.34 -1.91
N PRO A 53 -21.03 -2.48 -2.09
CA PRO A 53 -19.68 -2.51 -2.66
C PRO A 53 -19.58 -1.77 -3.98
N VAL A 54 -18.50 -1.03 -4.15
CA VAL A 54 -18.20 -0.37 -5.44
C VAL A 54 -17.60 -1.42 -6.37
N LYS A 55 -18.45 -2.02 -7.22
CA LYS A 55 -18.07 -3.11 -8.12
C LYS A 55 -17.11 -2.61 -9.20
N GLY A 56 -16.08 -3.42 -9.48
CA GLY A 56 -15.22 -3.26 -10.64
C GLY A 56 -15.81 -3.90 -11.90
N ASP A 57 -15.07 -3.79 -13.01
CA ASP A 57 -15.41 -4.44 -14.26
C ASP A 57 -15.30 -5.97 -14.11
N ALA A 58 -16.41 -6.68 -14.26
CA ALA A 58 -16.44 -8.14 -14.12
C ALA A 58 -15.54 -8.86 -15.15
N SER A 59 -15.23 -8.21 -16.28
CA SER A 59 -14.32 -8.73 -17.32
C SER A 59 -12.86 -8.37 -17.06
N GLY A 60 -12.55 -7.59 -16.04
CA GLY A 60 -11.19 -7.22 -15.66
C GLY A 60 -10.37 -8.42 -15.18
N ALA A 61 -9.06 -8.37 -15.35
CA ALA A 61 -8.16 -9.48 -14.98
C ALA A 61 -8.15 -9.84 -13.49
N MET A 62 -8.70 -8.97 -12.63
CA MET A 62 -8.95 -9.20 -11.20
C MET A 62 -10.45 -9.13 -10.88
N GLY A 63 -11.30 -9.61 -11.81
CA GLY A 63 -12.76 -9.53 -11.74
C GLY A 63 -13.32 -10.14 -10.46
N GLY A 64 -14.07 -9.32 -9.68
CA GLY A 64 -14.75 -9.75 -8.46
C GLY A 64 -13.89 -9.82 -7.20
N VAL A 65 -12.58 -9.60 -7.28
CA VAL A 65 -11.68 -9.68 -6.12
C VAL A 65 -11.99 -8.57 -5.12
N PRO A 66 -12.25 -8.89 -3.83
CA PRO A 66 -12.46 -7.91 -2.79
C PRO A 66 -11.22 -7.05 -2.54
N PHE A 67 -11.43 -5.76 -2.35
CA PHE A 67 -10.41 -4.74 -2.23
C PHE A 67 -10.79 -3.68 -1.20
N MET A 68 -9.82 -3.05 -0.57
CA MET A 68 -10.03 -1.89 0.29
C MET A 68 -9.09 -0.77 -0.09
N VAL A 69 -9.55 0.47 0.12
CA VAL A 69 -8.75 1.66 -0.13
C VAL A 69 -8.39 2.37 1.16
N LYS A 70 -7.19 2.90 1.23
CA LYS A 70 -6.72 3.68 2.37
C LYS A 70 -7.56 4.95 2.54
N ASP A 71 -7.78 5.36 3.77
CA ASP A 71 -8.64 6.50 4.11
C ASP A 71 -7.97 7.86 3.91
N ILE A 72 -7.10 8.00 2.89
CA ILE A 72 -6.49 9.27 2.50
C ILE A 72 -5.99 9.24 1.06
N LEU A 73 -6.01 10.39 0.40
CA LEU A 73 -5.62 10.70 -0.98
C LEU A 73 -6.55 10.11 -2.03
N ILE A 74 -6.57 8.79 -2.22
CA ILE A 74 -7.39 8.15 -3.24
C ILE A 74 -8.88 8.49 -3.08
N GLN A 75 -9.47 9.04 -4.14
CA GLN A 75 -10.88 9.42 -4.18
C GLN A 75 -11.70 8.27 -4.79
N ALA A 76 -12.75 7.88 -4.08
CA ALA A 76 -13.83 7.05 -4.61
C ALA A 76 -15.11 7.90 -4.54
N ALA A 77 -15.72 8.20 -5.66
CA ALA A 77 -16.88 9.11 -5.73
C ALA A 77 -17.99 8.65 -4.77
N GLY A 78 -18.48 9.57 -3.97
CA GLY A 78 -19.55 9.32 -3.00
C GLY A 78 -19.14 8.50 -1.77
N VAL A 79 -17.89 8.06 -1.65
CA VAL A 79 -17.40 7.33 -0.47
C VAL A 79 -16.65 8.29 0.45
N PRO A 80 -17.18 8.57 1.65
CA PRO A 80 -16.56 9.52 2.58
C PRO A 80 -15.17 9.11 3.03
N GLN A 81 -14.36 10.11 3.41
CA GLN A 81 -12.98 9.98 3.81
C GLN A 81 -12.71 10.83 5.04
N THR A 82 -12.07 10.28 6.07
CA THR A 82 -11.78 10.98 7.33
C THR A 82 -10.32 11.42 7.46
N MET A 83 -9.43 10.87 6.63
CA MET A 83 -7.98 11.11 6.70
C MET A 83 -7.39 10.87 8.09
N GLY A 84 -8.00 9.99 8.90
CA GLY A 84 -7.64 9.73 10.29
C GLY A 84 -7.88 10.90 11.25
N SER A 85 -8.60 11.95 10.83
CA SER A 85 -8.82 13.17 11.62
C SER A 85 -10.24 13.25 12.20
N ARG A 86 -10.35 13.63 13.47
CA ARG A 86 -11.66 13.94 14.10
C ARG A 86 -12.35 15.12 13.44
N ALA A 87 -11.60 16.07 12.88
CA ALA A 87 -12.16 17.23 12.20
C ALA A 87 -12.93 16.86 10.92
N LEU A 88 -12.68 15.68 10.36
CA LEU A 88 -13.35 15.16 9.16
C LEU A 88 -14.27 13.97 9.46
N ALA A 89 -14.56 13.72 10.74
CA ALA A 89 -15.53 12.69 11.13
C ALA A 89 -16.97 13.09 10.75
N GLY A 90 -17.85 12.10 10.62
CA GLY A 90 -19.28 12.36 10.32
C GLY A 90 -19.58 12.58 8.83
N ASP A 91 -18.77 12.02 7.94
CA ASP A 91 -19.00 11.99 6.48
C ASP A 91 -19.00 13.37 5.79
N ILE A 92 -18.37 14.36 6.41
CA ILE A 92 -18.34 15.73 5.92
C ILE A 92 -17.47 15.92 4.66
N PHE A 93 -16.59 14.96 4.36
CA PHE A 93 -15.72 15.03 3.18
C PHE A 93 -15.92 13.80 2.28
N SER A 94 -16.53 14.01 1.14
CA SER A 94 -16.71 13.03 0.07
C SER A 94 -16.43 13.67 -1.28
N ALA A 95 -15.53 13.07 -2.07
CA ALA A 95 -15.25 13.60 -3.39
C ALA A 95 -16.41 13.34 -4.37
N PRO A 96 -16.74 14.31 -5.24
CA PRO A 96 -17.79 14.14 -6.25
C PRO A 96 -17.36 13.26 -7.43
N HIS A 97 -16.06 12.96 -7.54
CA HIS A 97 -15.47 12.14 -8.60
C HIS A 97 -14.43 11.18 -8.05
N SER A 98 -14.11 10.17 -8.82
CA SER A 98 -13.06 9.21 -8.49
C SER A 98 -11.72 9.62 -9.09
N SER A 99 -10.63 9.38 -8.35
CA SER A 99 -9.26 9.54 -8.86
C SER A 99 -8.99 8.58 -10.02
N GLU A 100 -8.03 8.92 -10.86
CA GLU A 100 -7.69 8.09 -12.01
C GLU A 100 -7.21 6.69 -11.60
N LEU A 101 -6.43 6.59 -10.52
CA LEU A 101 -6.00 5.29 -10.00
C LEU A 101 -7.17 4.44 -9.53
N PHE A 102 -8.17 5.05 -8.86
CA PHE A 102 -9.37 4.32 -8.45
C PHE A 102 -10.15 3.77 -9.64
N LYS A 103 -10.32 4.57 -10.70
CA LYS A 103 -10.94 4.10 -11.95
C LYS A 103 -10.18 2.93 -12.57
N ARG A 104 -8.85 2.94 -12.50
CA ARG A 104 -8.03 1.82 -12.98
C ARG A 104 -8.18 0.57 -12.11
N PHE A 105 -8.33 0.71 -10.81
CA PHE A 105 -8.68 -0.41 -9.93
C PHE A 105 -10.05 -0.99 -10.29
N GLN A 106 -11.03 -0.15 -10.55
CA GLN A 106 -12.35 -0.61 -11.02
C GLN A 106 -12.25 -1.34 -12.38
N LYS A 107 -11.50 -0.76 -13.35
CA LYS A 107 -11.27 -1.40 -14.65
C LYS A 107 -10.50 -2.71 -14.55
N ALA A 108 -9.60 -2.83 -13.58
CA ALA A 108 -8.90 -4.08 -13.26
C ALA A 108 -9.86 -5.18 -12.73
N GLY A 109 -11.06 -4.80 -12.28
CA GLY A 109 -12.08 -5.71 -11.78
C GLY A 109 -12.22 -5.75 -10.27
N LEU A 110 -11.42 -4.97 -9.52
CA LEU A 110 -11.44 -4.97 -8.07
C LEU A 110 -12.74 -4.42 -7.50
N THR A 111 -13.34 -5.14 -6.57
CA THR A 111 -14.58 -4.73 -5.86
C THR A 111 -14.22 -4.10 -4.52
N THR A 112 -14.42 -2.79 -4.41
CA THR A 112 -14.07 -2.05 -3.19
C THR A 112 -15.15 -2.18 -2.13
N ILE A 113 -14.78 -2.70 -0.95
CA ILE A 113 -15.70 -3.01 0.16
C ILE A 113 -15.48 -2.16 1.42
N GLY A 114 -14.42 -1.36 1.49
CA GLY A 114 -14.16 -0.54 2.67
C GLY A 114 -13.00 0.42 2.54
N ARG A 115 -12.87 1.27 3.56
CA ARG A 115 -11.71 2.14 3.79
C ARG A 115 -10.89 1.67 4.99
N THR A 116 -9.58 1.60 4.81
CA THR A 116 -8.63 1.14 5.81
C THR A 116 -8.01 2.30 6.59
N ALA A 117 -7.73 2.06 7.87
CA ALA A 117 -7.18 3.05 8.79
C ALA A 117 -5.82 3.61 8.34
N ALA A 118 -5.67 4.91 8.57
CA ALA A 118 -4.43 5.66 8.42
C ALA A 118 -4.26 6.60 9.63
N PRO A 119 -3.05 6.98 10.03
CA PRO A 119 -2.84 8.04 11.02
C PRO A 119 -3.30 9.38 10.45
N GLU A 120 -3.54 10.35 11.31
CA GLU A 120 -4.03 11.67 10.91
C GLU A 120 -3.15 12.28 9.81
N PHE A 121 -3.78 12.59 8.67
CA PHE A 121 -3.15 13.10 7.43
C PHE A 121 -1.98 12.25 6.90
N ALA A 122 -1.86 11.00 7.31
CA ALA A 122 -0.77 10.07 6.96
C ALA A 122 0.63 10.52 7.43
N PHE A 123 0.72 11.40 8.42
CA PHE A 123 1.97 12.00 8.91
C PHE A 123 2.66 11.20 10.03
N ASN A 124 2.45 9.88 10.08
CA ASN A 124 3.14 9.03 11.06
C ASN A 124 3.58 7.70 10.43
N GLY A 125 4.66 7.13 10.93
CA GLY A 125 5.15 5.78 10.59
C GLY A 125 4.44 4.65 11.35
N THR A 126 3.45 4.97 12.20
CA THR A 126 2.50 4.05 12.85
C THR A 126 1.07 4.44 12.48
N THR A 127 0.11 3.55 12.72
CA THR A 127 -1.32 3.83 12.44
C THR A 127 -2.09 3.83 13.75
N GLU A 128 -2.09 5.01 14.40
CA GLU A 128 -2.65 5.24 15.72
C GLU A 128 -3.42 6.57 15.77
N PRO A 129 -4.42 6.78 14.88
CA PRO A 129 -5.17 8.02 14.88
C PRO A 129 -6.04 8.14 16.13
N VAL A 130 -6.10 9.33 16.71
CA VAL A 130 -6.98 9.61 17.85
C VAL A 130 -8.47 9.43 17.45
N ALA A 131 -8.78 9.59 16.18
CA ALA A 131 -10.14 9.44 15.66
C ALA A 131 -10.68 8.00 15.80
N ASN A 132 -9.85 7.00 15.51
CA ASN A 132 -10.29 5.61 15.37
C ASN A 132 -9.54 4.64 16.31
N GLY A 133 -8.50 5.11 17.01
CA GLY A 133 -7.63 4.26 17.82
C GLY A 133 -6.56 3.52 17.01
N PRO A 134 -5.67 2.77 17.69
CA PRO A 134 -4.55 2.10 17.07
C PRO A 134 -4.97 0.90 16.23
N THR A 135 -4.27 0.72 15.09
CA THR A 135 -4.34 -0.51 14.29
C THR A 135 -3.23 -1.47 14.73
N CYS A 136 -3.61 -2.65 15.16
CA CYS A 136 -2.71 -3.67 15.69
C CYS A 136 -2.12 -4.53 14.58
N ASN A 137 -0.92 -5.05 14.82
CA ASN A 137 -0.25 -5.98 13.93
C ASN A 137 -0.87 -7.39 14.07
N PRO A 138 -1.29 -8.06 12.97
CA PRO A 138 -1.89 -9.39 13.05
C PRO A 138 -0.98 -10.47 13.65
N TRP A 139 0.34 -10.32 13.55
CA TRP A 139 1.31 -11.26 14.11
C TRP A 139 1.49 -11.09 15.62
N ASN A 140 1.27 -9.88 16.13
CA ASN A 140 1.33 -9.56 17.55
C ASN A 140 0.52 -8.28 17.81
N THR A 141 -0.65 -8.44 18.39
CA THR A 141 -1.58 -7.31 18.64
C THR A 141 -1.08 -6.30 19.68
N SER A 142 0.05 -6.56 20.36
CA SER A 142 0.67 -5.60 21.27
C SER A 142 1.56 -4.56 20.58
N ILE A 143 1.78 -4.70 19.27
CA ILE A 143 2.60 -3.78 18.47
C ILE A 143 1.82 -3.19 17.30
N SER A 144 2.31 -2.06 16.78
CA SER A 144 1.71 -1.37 15.64
C SER A 144 1.84 -2.20 14.35
N ALA A 145 0.84 -2.08 13.48
CA ALA A 145 0.91 -2.58 12.11
C ALA A 145 1.87 -1.76 11.21
N GLY A 146 2.52 -0.73 11.78
CA GLY A 146 3.27 0.25 10.99
C GLY A 146 2.34 1.28 10.33
N GLY A 147 2.90 2.17 9.55
CA GLY A 147 2.13 3.28 8.94
C GLY A 147 2.88 3.94 7.76
N SER A 148 2.15 4.77 7.09
CA SER A 148 0.80 5.26 7.35
C SER A 148 -0.32 4.39 6.72
N SER A 149 -0.03 3.31 5.98
CA SER A 149 -1.03 2.39 5.42
C SER A 149 -1.22 1.14 6.29
N GLY A 150 -1.21 1.30 7.64
CA GLY A 150 -1.25 0.17 8.58
C GLY A 150 -2.57 -0.60 8.53
N GLY A 151 -3.70 0.07 8.36
CA GLY A 151 -4.98 -0.59 8.19
C GLY A 151 -5.01 -1.52 6.97
N SER A 152 -4.46 -1.05 5.84
CA SER A 152 -4.34 -1.87 4.62
C SER A 152 -3.43 -3.08 4.85
N ALA A 153 -2.28 -2.87 5.51
CA ALA A 153 -1.36 -3.97 5.81
C ALA A 153 -1.98 -5.00 6.76
N ALA A 154 -2.65 -4.56 7.81
CA ALA A 154 -3.30 -5.45 8.77
C ALA A 154 -4.40 -6.29 8.10
N ALA A 155 -5.25 -5.69 7.26
CA ALA A 155 -6.30 -6.40 6.53
C ALA A 155 -5.73 -7.48 5.58
N VAL A 156 -4.65 -7.17 4.85
CA VAL A 156 -4.01 -8.13 3.93
C VAL A 156 -3.27 -9.23 4.69
N ALA A 157 -2.53 -8.89 5.74
CA ALA A 157 -1.79 -9.88 6.52
C ALA A 157 -2.71 -10.83 7.31
N ALA A 158 -3.87 -10.35 7.74
CA ALA A 158 -4.89 -11.17 8.38
C ALA A 158 -5.66 -12.06 7.39
N GLY A 159 -5.39 -12.00 6.09
CA GLY A 159 -6.08 -12.79 5.07
C GLY A 159 -7.50 -12.33 4.74
N VAL A 160 -7.93 -11.18 5.23
CA VAL A 160 -9.27 -10.62 4.98
C VAL A 160 -9.48 -10.23 3.51
N ILE A 161 -8.46 -9.68 2.90
CA ILE A 161 -8.40 -9.36 1.47
C ILE A 161 -7.02 -9.69 0.92
N PRO A 162 -6.90 -10.09 -0.35
CA PRO A 162 -5.62 -10.52 -0.90
C PRO A 162 -4.65 -9.37 -1.14
N LEU A 163 -5.17 -8.17 -1.39
CA LEU A 163 -4.40 -6.94 -1.61
C LEU A 163 -5.23 -5.71 -1.21
N ALA A 164 -4.55 -4.62 -0.85
CA ALA A 164 -5.18 -3.36 -0.45
C ALA A 164 -4.37 -2.14 -0.92
N HIS A 165 -5.10 -1.05 -1.26
CA HIS A 165 -4.47 0.21 -1.62
C HIS A 165 -3.70 0.84 -0.45
N GLY A 166 -2.59 1.50 -0.80
CA GLY A 166 -1.81 2.36 0.08
C GLY A 166 -1.07 3.44 -0.70
N ASN A 167 -0.47 4.36 0.01
CA ASN A 167 0.38 5.40 -0.55
C ASN A 167 1.70 5.51 0.23
N ASP A 168 2.73 6.07 -0.40
CA ASP A 168 4.08 6.12 0.16
C ASP A 168 4.79 7.41 -0.25
N GLY A 169 4.96 8.33 0.70
CA GLY A 169 5.77 9.53 0.54
C GLY A 169 7.06 9.50 1.36
N GLY A 170 7.09 8.70 2.44
CA GLY A 170 8.24 8.53 3.33
C GLY A 170 8.46 7.09 3.79
N GLY A 171 7.73 6.13 3.22
CA GLY A 171 7.79 4.71 3.59
C GLY A 171 6.43 4.07 3.82
N SER A 172 5.34 4.79 3.60
CA SER A 172 4.00 4.38 4.05
C SER A 172 3.34 3.21 3.30
N LEU A 173 3.96 2.63 2.27
CA LEU A 173 3.70 1.28 1.75
C LEU A 173 4.71 0.29 2.35
N ARG A 174 5.98 0.65 2.34
CA ARG A 174 7.11 -0.23 2.68
C ARG A 174 7.19 -0.52 4.18
N ILE A 175 6.98 0.47 5.05
CA ILE A 175 7.02 0.31 6.52
C ILE A 175 5.95 -0.69 6.99
N PRO A 176 4.64 -0.49 6.70
CA PRO A 176 3.63 -1.43 7.16
C PRO A 176 3.74 -2.78 6.46
N ALA A 177 4.16 -2.86 5.20
CA ALA A 177 4.43 -4.13 4.54
C ALA A 177 5.54 -4.92 5.24
N ALA A 178 6.65 -4.27 5.62
CA ALA A 178 7.73 -4.90 6.37
C ALA A 178 7.27 -5.34 7.77
N ALA A 179 6.48 -4.52 8.47
CA ALA A 179 5.96 -4.84 9.80
C ALA A 179 4.99 -6.03 9.78
N CYS A 180 4.21 -6.19 8.72
CA CYS A 180 3.18 -7.22 8.59
C CYS A 180 3.57 -8.41 7.68
N GLY A 181 4.80 -8.47 7.16
CA GLY A 181 5.27 -9.59 6.34
C GLY A 181 4.67 -9.64 4.93
N LEU A 182 4.51 -8.50 4.27
CA LEU A 182 3.86 -8.33 2.97
C LEU A 182 4.84 -7.84 1.90
N VAL A 183 4.42 -7.94 0.64
CA VAL A 183 5.06 -7.28 -0.48
C VAL A 183 4.65 -5.79 -0.49
N GLY A 184 5.62 -4.91 -0.25
CA GLY A 184 5.44 -3.46 -0.24
C GLY A 184 6.24 -2.80 -1.36
N LEU A 185 5.61 -2.60 -2.51
CA LEU A 185 6.21 -1.92 -3.65
C LEU A 185 5.83 -0.44 -3.68
N LYS A 186 6.81 0.44 -3.60
CA LYS A 186 6.63 1.86 -3.94
C LYS A 186 7.03 2.06 -5.41
N PRO A 187 6.08 2.27 -6.32
CA PRO A 187 6.40 2.55 -7.73
C PRO A 187 7.23 3.81 -7.88
N SER A 188 7.96 3.92 -8.97
CA SER A 188 8.62 5.17 -9.34
C SER A 188 7.59 6.28 -9.53
N ARG A 189 7.98 7.52 -9.24
CA ARG A 189 7.16 8.72 -9.48
C ARG A 189 6.58 8.71 -10.90
N GLY A 190 5.28 8.95 -11.04
CA GLY A 190 4.58 8.95 -12.32
C GLY A 190 4.26 7.57 -12.90
N ARG A 191 4.69 6.46 -12.25
CA ARG A 191 4.35 5.11 -12.71
C ARG A 191 2.87 4.78 -12.51
N THR A 192 2.27 5.29 -11.44
CA THR A 192 0.83 5.23 -11.16
C THR A 192 0.26 6.64 -11.16
N PRO A 193 -0.97 6.86 -11.62
CA PRO A 193 -1.59 8.19 -11.65
C PRO A 193 -2.01 8.64 -10.25
N LEU A 194 -2.02 9.95 -10.01
CA LEU A 194 -2.41 10.57 -8.74
C LEU A 194 -3.55 11.57 -8.88
N GLY A 195 -3.89 11.96 -10.11
CA GLY A 195 -4.90 12.97 -10.41
C GLY A 195 -6.35 12.49 -10.32
N PRO A 196 -7.28 13.40 -10.54
CA PRO A 196 -7.03 14.78 -11.00
C PRO A 196 -6.63 15.77 -9.88
N ASP A 197 -6.95 15.49 -8.60
CA ASP A 197 -6.82 16.47 -7.52
C ASP A 197 -5.37 16.61 -7.02
N TYR A 198 -4.61 15.52 -7.04
CA TYR A 198 -3.26 15.43 -6.49
C TYR A 198 -2.27 14.97 -7.54
N GLN A 199 -1.80 15.86 -8.39
CA GLN A 199 -0.82 15.47 -9.42
C GLN A 199 0.60 15.28 -8.88
N LEU A 200 1.03 16.12 -7.94
CA LEU A 200 2.35 16.04 -7.31
C LEU A 200 2.27 16.26 -5.79
N PRO A 201 1.53 15.41 -5.04
CA PRO A 201 1.43 15.56 -3.60
C PRO A 201 2.82 15.43 -2.97
N LEU A 202 3.09 16.26 -1.96
CA LEU A 202 4.40 16.40 -1.34
C LEU A 202 5.52 16.63 -2.39
N MET A 203 5.30 17.56 -3.34
CA MET A 203 6.24 17.88 -4.43
C MET A 203 6.69 16.64 -5.22
N GLY A 204 5.79 15.67 -5.40
CA GLY A 204 6.03 14.44 -6.15
C GLY A 204 6.80 13.36 -5.39
N MET A 205 6.88 13.45 -4.07
CA MET A 205 7.43 12.36 -3.25
C MET A 205 6.46 11.19 -3.07
N VAL A 206 5.15 11.44 -3.18
CA VAL A 206 4.13 10.40 -3.00
C VAL A 206 3.97 9.56 -4.27
N SER A 207 3.86 8.26 -4.07
CA SER A 207 3.33 7.29 -5.04
C SER A 207 2.19 6.53 -4.38
N GLU A 208 1.15 6.22 -5.14
CA GLU A 208 0.04 5.36 -4.70
C GLU A 208 0.13 4.01 -5.40
N PHE A 209 -0.15 2.94 -4.67
CA PHE A 209 -0.21 1.59 -5.21
C PHE A 209 -0.99 0.67 -4.25
N ALA A 210 -0.56 -0.60 -4.13
CA ALA A 210 -1.13 -1.57 -3.21
C ALA A 210 -0.04 -2.41 -2.53
N MET A 211 -0.40 -2.98 -1.38
CA MET A 211 0.33 -4.08 -0.74
C MET A 211 -0.39 -5.39 -1.03
N SER A 212 0.35 -6.48 -1.15
CA SER A 212 -0.15 -7.82 -1.41
C SER A 212 0.64 -8.88 -0.65
N ARG A 213 0.11 -10.10 -0.61
CA ARG A 213 0.85 -11.24 -0.05
C ARG A 213 1.85 -11.84 -1.05
N THR A 214 1.62 -11.66 -2.35
CA THR A 214 2.45 -12.26 -3.39
C THR A 214 3.03 -11.22 -4.35
N THR A 215 4.23 -11.48 -4.86
CA THR A 215 4.84 -10.68 -5.93
C THR A 215 4.01 -10.76 -7.21
N ARG A 216 3.31 -11.89 -7.46
CA ARG A 216 2.44 -12.10 -8.62
C ARG A 216 1.32 -11.06 -8.62
N ASP A 217 0.62 -10.89 -7.51
CA ASP A 217 -0.45 -9.89 -7.38
C ASP A 217 0.04 -8.47 -7.63
N SER A 218 1.18 -8.10 -7.02
CA SER A 218 1.78 -6.78 -7.22
C SER A 218 2.16 -6.54 -8.68
N ALA A 219 2.73 -7.53 -9.36
CA ALA A 219 3.15 -7.41 -10.75
C ALA A 219 1.96 -7.28 -11.71
N VAL A 220 0.95 -8.15 -11.56
CA VAL A 220 -0.28 -8.10 -12.38
C VAL A 220 -1.03 -6.78 -12.14
N LEU A 221 -1.21 -6.38 -10.87
CA LEU A 221 -1.87 -5.12 -10.58
C LEU A 221 -1.11 -3.92 -11.17
N LEU A 222 0.23 -3.93 -11.11
CA LEU A 222 1.02 -2.85 -11.69
C LEU A 222 0.86 -2.78 -13.22
N ASP A 223 0.77 -3.92 -13.90
CA ASP A 223 0.47 -3.94 -15.33
C ASP A 223 -0.88 -3.30 -15.67
N LEU A 224 -1.89 -3.51 -14.81
CA LEU A 224 -3.24 -3.02 -15.02
C LEU A 224 -3.40 -1.51 -14.73
N VAL A 225 -2.60 -0.96 -13.80
CA VAL A 225 -2.78 0.42 -13.34
C VAL A 225 -1.65 1.37 -13.74
N ASN A 226 -0.53 0.88 -14.29
CA ASN A 226 0.61 1.71 -14.63
C ASN A 226 0.33 2.66 -15.80
N GLY A 227 1.18 3.68 -15.88
CA GLY A 227 1.19 4.66 -16.96
C GLY A 227 0.64 6.02 -16.52
N PRO A 228 1.05 7.07 -17.24
CA PRO A 228 0.63 8.42 -16.95
C PRO A 228 -0.88 8.61 -17.16
N GLU A 229 -1.43 9.56 -16.46
CA GLU A 229 -2.75 10.13 -16.76
C GLU A 229 -2.62 11.25 -17.79
N ALA A 230 -3.76 11.70 -18.33
CA ALA A 230 -3.79 12.89 -19.16
C ALA A 230 -3.25 14.11 -18.38
N ASN A 231 -2.37 14.86 -19.00
CA ASN A 231 -1.71 16.05 -18.39
C ASN A 231 -0.76 15.72 -17.21
N SER A 232 -0.23 14.50 -17.12
CA SER A 232 0.78 14.17 -16.12
C SER A 232 2.04 15.03 -16.28
N PHE A 233 2.53 15.61 -15.18
CA PHE A 233 3.79 16.34 -15.15
C PHE A 233 5.03 15.44 -15.21
N VAL A 234 4.86 14.14 -15.03
CA VAL A 234 5.96 13.17 -15.01
C VAL A 234 5.71 12.09 -16.06
N PRO A 235 6.06 12.35 -17.31
CA PRO A 235 5.93 11.33 -18.35
C PRO A 235 6.95 10.21 -18.09
N LEU A 236 6.48 8.96 -18.13
CA LEU A 236 7.32 7.78 -18.08
C LEU A 236 7.06 6.91 -19.30
N ALA A 237 8.13 6.37 -19.86
CA ALA A 237 8.02 5.37 -20.91
C ALA A 237 7.21 4.16 -20.43
N LYS A 238 6.43 3.58 -21.32
CA LYS A 238 5.80 2.28 -21.05
C LYS A 238 6.89 1.22 -20.82
N PRO A 239 6.67 0.26 -19.92
CA PRO A 239 7.60 -0.85 -19.77
C PRO A 239 7.65 -1.65 -21.09
N GLU A 240 8.84 -2.07 -21.51
CA GLU A 240 9.04 -2.89 -22.72
C GLU A 240 8.41 -4.28 -22.55
N ILE A 241 8.31 -4.75 -21.31
CA ILE A 241 7.80 -6.06 -20.94
C ILE A 241 6.84 -5.86 -19.78
N LEU A 242 5.76 -6.60 -19.73
CA LEU A 242 4.85 -6.62 -18.60
C LEU A 242 5.61 -7.02 -17.31
N TYR A 243 5.26 -6.43 -16.20
CA TYR A 243 5.83 -6.78 -14.90
C TYR A 243 5.52 -8.23 -14.53
N SER A 244 4.30 -8.70 -14.83
CA SER A 244 3.88 -10.09 -14.66
C SER A 244 4.69 -11.09 -15.48
N GLU A 245 5.25 -10.68 -16.62
CA GLU A 245 6.16 -11.51 -17.41
C GLU A 245 7.60 -11.36 -16.92
N SER A 246 7.98 -10.17 -16.46
CA SER A 246 9.32 -9.91 -15.95
C SER A 246 9.68 -10.77 -14.74
N ILE A 247 8.75 -10.96 -13.81
CA ILE A 247 8.96 -11.78 -12.59
C ILE A 247 9.17 -13.28 -12.89
N LYS A 248 8.81 -13.75 -14.07
CA LYS A 248 9.02 -15.15 -14.51
C LYS A 248 10.43 -15.40 -15.06
N ARG A 249 11.18 -14.33 -15.33
CA ARG A 249 12.52 -14.45 -15.92
C ARG A 249 13.56 -14.73 -14.85
N PRO A 250 14.37 -15.78 -14.99
CA PRO A 250 15.48 -15.99 -14.08
C PRO A 250 16.50 -14.86 -14.25
N MET A 251 16.96 -14.32 -13.12
CA MET A 251 17.99 -13.28 -13.08
C MET A 251 19.22 -13.82 -12.36
N THR A 252 20.39 -13.67 -12.94
CA THR A 252 21.68 -14.06 -12.36
C THR A 252 22.71 -12.96 -12.58
N GLY A 253 23.80 -12.97 -11.82
CA GLY A 253 24.90 -12.05 -12.02
C GLY A 253 24.63 -10.58 -11.66
N LEU A 254 23.56 -10.28 -10.95
CA LEU A 254 23.30 -8.92 -10.48
C LEU A 254 24.35 -8.47 -9.48
N ARG A 255 24.73 -7.19 -9.54
CA ARG A 255 25.52 -6.52 -8.51
C ARG A 255 24.57 -5.96 -7.45
N ILE A 256 24.64 -6.50 -6.25
CA ILE A 256 23.75 -6.17 -5.15
C ILE A 256 24.58 -5.62 -3.99
N ALA A 257 24.20 -4.44 -3.48
CA ALA A 257 24.79 -3.86 -2.29
C ALA A 257 23.85 -4.12 -1.09
N ILE A 258 24.40 -4.55 0.04
CA ILE A 258 23.67 -4.68 1.30
C ILE A 258 24.33 -3.81 2.38
N ALA A 259 23.51 -3.29 3.32
CA ALA A 259 23.99 -2.47 4.44
C ALA A 259 23.53 -3.08 5.78
N PRO A 260 24.07 -4.22 6.23
CA PRO A 260 23.62 -4.92 7.44
C PRO A 260 23.73 -4.09 8.71
N GLN A 261 24.69 -3.19 8.79
CA GLN A 261 24.93 -2.31 9.95
C GLN A 261 24.30 -0.92 9.79
N GLY A 262 23.53 -0.70 8.72
CA GLY A 262 23.10 0.64 8.33
C GLY A 262 24.22 1.44 7.66
N PHE A 263 24.05 2.75 7.56
CA PHE A 263 25.02 3.63 6.93
C PHE A 263 25.88 4.37 7.96
N LYS A 264 27.11 4.74 7.58
CA LYS A 264 28.00 5.52 8.43
C LYS A 264 27.32 6.87 8.80
N GLY A 265 27.31 7.19 10.08
CA GLY A 265 26.67 8.41 10.61
C GLY A 265 25.25 8.19 11.14
N GLU A 266 24.69 7.01 10.97
CA GLU A 266 23.37 6.63 11.53
C GLU A 266 23.51 5.77 12.80
N LYS A 267 22.40 5.60 13.51
CA LYS A 267 22.36 4.67 14.66
C LYS A 267 22.56 3.24 14.15
N PRO A 268 23.32 2.42 14.89
CA PRO A 268 23.54 1.02 14.51
C PRO A 268 22.20 0.27 14.36
N THR A 269 22.13 -0.56 13.33
CA THR A 269 20.99 -1.46 13.11
C THR A 269 20.93 -2.49 14.25
N GLN A 270 19.73 -2.78 14.74
CA GLN A 270 19.53 -3.84 15.73
C GLN A 270 20.06 -5.19 15.19
N LYS A 271 20.69 -5.96 16.06
CA LYS A 271 21.35 -7.22 15.67
C LYS A 271 20.44 -8.17 14.89
N ALA A 272 19.19 -8.34 15.30
CA ALA A 272 18.23 -9.22 14.62
C ALA A 272 17.97 -8.80 13.16
N LEU A 273 17.86 -7.50 12.90
CA LEU A 273 17.68 -6.96 11.54
C LEU A 273 18.96 -7.07 10.71
N SER A 274 20.12 -6.80 11.35
CA SER A 274 21.44 -6.94 10.71
C SER A 274 21.70 -8.39 10.27
N ASP A 275 21.38 -9.36 11.15
CA ASP A 275 21.53 -10.78 10.89
C ASP A 275 20.61 -11.22 9.73
N GLU A 276 19.38 -10.70 9.66
CA GLU A 276 18.44 -11.01 8.57
C GLU A 276 18.88 -10.42 7.22
N VAL A 277 19.37 -9.18 7.20
CA VAL A 277 19.96 -8.59 5.99
C VAL A 277 21.15 -9.44 5.50
N ARG A 278 21.99 -9.92 6.42
CA ARG A 278 23.10 -10.81 6.11
C ARG A 278 22.64 -12.16 5.55
N ARG A 279 21.59 -12.75 6.17
CA ARG A 279 20.99 -14.00 5.68
C ARG A 279 20.46 -13.86 4.25
N VAL A 280 19.76 -12.77 3.96
CA VAL A 280 19.26 -12.47 2.60
C VAL A 280 20.43 -12.27 1.62
N GLY A 281 21.48 -11.54 2.02
CA GLY A 281 22.68 -11.36 1.20
C GLY A 281 23.34 -12.69 0.85
N ASN A 282 23.49 -13.61 1.81
CA ASN A 282 24.05 -14.94 1.58
C ASN A 282 23.17 -15.77 0.63
N LEU A 283 21.83 -15.70 0.79
CA LEU A 283 20.90 -16.36 -0.13
C LEU A 283 21.07 -15.84 -1.56
N LEU A 284 21.12 -14.52 -1.75
CA LEU A 284 21.30 -13.91 -3.06
C LEU A 284 22.65 -14.31 -3.69
N SER A 285 23.73 -14.39 -2.88
CA SER A 285 25.03 -14.92 -3.35
C SER A 285 24.92 -16.37 -3.80
N SER A 286 24.20 -17.23 -3.06
CA SER A 286 24.02 -18.63 -3.45
C SER A 286 23.17 -18.80 -4.73
N MET A 287 22.36 -17.79 -5.07
CA MET A 287 21.61 -17.71 -6.33
C MET A 287 22.45 -17.18 -7.52
N GLY A 288 23.76 -16.94 -7.32
CA GLY A 288 24.68 -16.49 -8.37
C GLY A 288 24.74 -14.98 -8.56
N HIS A 289 24.33 -14.19 -7.59
CA HIS A 289 24.49 -12.74 -7.59
C HIS A 289 25.79 -12.29 -6.93
N ASN A 290 26.33 -11.13 -7.34
CA ASN A 290 27.51 -10.51 -6.75
C ASN A 290 27.06 -9.58 -5.61
N VAL A 291 27.12 -10.05 -4.36
CA VAL A 291 26.72 -9.30 -3.18
C VAL A 291 27.89 -8.68 -2.48
N THR A 292 27.83 -7.38 -2.17
CA THR A 292 28.86 -6.63 -1.45
C THR A 292 28.27 -5.81 -0.32
N ASP A 293 29.00 -5.72 0.79
CA ASP A 293 28.64 -4.84 1.90
C ASP A 293 29.00 -3.40 1.57
N ILE A 294 28.10 -2.47 1.90
CA ILE A 294 28.35 -1.04 1.86
C ILE A 294 28.06 -0.38 3.21
N ILE A 295 28.83 0.64 3.53
CA ILE A 295 28.64 1.49 4.72
C ILE A 295 28.58 2.98 4.37
N HIS A 296 28.86 3.32 3.12
CA HIS A 296 28.87 4.70 2.63
C HIS A 296 27.73 4.91 1.63
N ILE A 297 27.05 6.02 1.80
CA ILE A 297 26.08 6.57 0.83
C ILE A 297 26.64 7.89 0.27
N PRO A 298 26.26 8.30 -0.96
CA PRO A 298 26.80 9.48 -1.62
C PRO A 298 26.22 10.81 -1.11
N PHE A 299 25.80 10.87 0.14
CA PHE A 299 25.27 12.09 0.78
C PHE A 299 25.53 12.05 2.29
N ASP A 300 25.43 13.22 2.94
CA ASP A 300 25.55 13.38 4.38
C ASP A 300 24.21 13.03 5.06
N PRO A 301 24.12 11.99 5.91
CA PRO A 301 22.89 11.59 6.59
C PRO A 301 22.31 12.69 7.48
N GLU A 302 23.13 13.48 8.17
CA GLU A 302 22.66 14.55 9.07
C GLU A 302 21.99 15.67 8.26
N GLN A 303 22.58 16.09 7.16
CA GLN A 303 21.97 17.07 6.26
C GLN A 303 20.67 16.53 5.66
N PHE A 304 20.64 15.25 5.27
CA PHE A 304 19.45 14.60 4.76
C PHE A 304 18.33 14.61 5.82
N HIS A 305 18.61 14.18 7.05
CA HIS A 305 17.61 14.14 8.13
C HIS A 305 17.07 15.54 8.45
N THR A 306 17.94 16.54 8.50
CA THR A 306 17.55 17.93 8.74
C THR A 306 16.65 18.46 7.61
N ALA A 307 17.02 18.23 6.35
CA ALA A 307 16.22 18.64 5.20
C ALA A 307 14.87 17.92 5.15
N ASN A 308 14.88 16.60 5.39
CA ASN A 308 13.67 15.77 5.44
C ASN A 308 12.71 16.23 6.53
N TYR A 309 13.21 16.48 7.76
CA TYR A 309 12.39 17.01 8.84
C TYR A 309 11.75 18.35 8.50
N ARG A 310 12.53 19.33 8.00
CA ARG A 310 12.03 20.64 7.59
C ARG A 310 10.96 20.52 6.48
N PHE A 311 11.18 19.64 5.54
CA PHE A 311 10.25 19.36 4.45
C PHE A 311 8.90 18.85 5.00
N TRP A 312 8.89 17.81 5.81
CA TRP A 312 7.67 17.25 6.39
C TRP A 312 6.93 18.26 7.27
N MET A 313 7.64 18.98 8.12
CA MET A 313 7.03 20.00 8.99
C MET A 313 6.41 21.16 8.22
N SER A 314 7.00 21.56 7.08
CA SER A 314 6.42 22.61 6.23
C SER A 314 5.10 22.17 5.57
N PHE A 315 4.99 20.92 5.16
CA PHE A 315 3.74 20.37 4.61
C PHE A 315 2.67 20.19 5.68
N LEU A 316 3.02 19.72 6.86
CA LEU A 316 2.09 19.60 7.98
C LEU A 316 1.50 20.96 8.32
N ALA A 317 2.33 21.99 8.46
CA ALA A 317 1.88 23.36 8.75
C ALA A 317 0.91 23.88 7.67
N ARG A 318 1.21 23.67 6.39
CA ARG A 318 0.31 24.07 5.28
C ARG A 318 -1.00 23.27 5.27
N GLY A 319 -0.94 21.97 5.54
CA GLY A 319 -2.13 21.12 5.60
C GLY A 319 -3.08 21.53 6.70
N VAL A 320 -2.57 21.76 7.90
CA VAL A 320 -3.35 22.24 9.06
C VAL A 320 -3.92 23.63 8.80
N TYR A 321 -3.12 24.56 8.24
CA TYR A 321 -3.60 25.89 7.90
C TYR A 321 -4.71 25.84 6.83
N GLY A 322 -4.52 25.06 5.76
CA GLY A 322 -5.53 24.90 4.72
C GLY A 322 -6.84 24.31 5.25
N LEU A 323 -6.78 23.32 6.13
CA LEU A 323 -7.97 22.75 6.77
C LEU A 323 -8.68 23.80 7.65
N ALA A 324 -7.93 24.55 8.45
CA ALA A 324 -8.49 25.62 9.30
C ALA A 324 -9.14 26.77 8.51
N GLN A 325 -8.78 26.95 7.24
CA GLN A 325 -9.44 27.92 6.36
C GLN A 325 -10.71 27.34 5.68
N ALA A 326 -10.78 26.01 5.55
CA ALA A 326 -11.89 25.32 4.87
C ALA A 326 -13.05 24.98 5.81
N LEU A 327 -12.79 24.90 7.12
CA LEU A 327 -13.78 24.68 8.19
C LEU A 327 -14.28 26.03 8.77
#